data_60d3fcdd432112bfc3e57218de085be4
#
_entry.id   60d3fcdd432112bfc3e57218de085be4
#
_cell.length_a   1.000
_cell.length_b   1.000
_cell.length_c   1.000
_cell.angle_alpha   90.00
_cell.angle_beta   90.00
_cell.angle_gamma   90.00
#
_symmetry.space_group_name_H-M   'P 1'
#
loop_
_entity.id
_entity.type
_entity.pdbx_description
1 polymer ?
#
loop_
_entity_poly.entity_id
_entity_poly.type
_entity_poly.pdbx_seq_one_letter_code
_entity_poly.pdbx_strand_id
1 'polypeptide(L)'
;MFKFKNIFLSVLLFSFIASINSFSETIDVKDIHEQTVKNVDRHFYQGQVLNGTYDVIIKDPTKLTFNSNICDNPMSTVKTVHVEFVNGIINYRTIQCYSYSNSLLFETINNLDSTFTAKSYDTSSRLRRVFNYDSSFSLTNISTFYLSGELFEFTSYDNKNKLIVTTEYNKDKNIKKIKTFKKSV
;
A
#
# COMPACT_ATOMS: atom_id res chain seq x y z
N MET A 1 -61.82 -19.97 -28.24
CA MET A 1 -61.74 -19.38 -26.90
C MET A 1 -60.53 -20.02 -26.24
N PHE A 2 -59.30 -19.48 -26.50
CA PHE A 2 -58.04 -20.01 -26.01
C PHE A 2 -57.67 -19.28 -24.69
N LYS A 3 -57.64 -20.04 -23.60
CA LYS A 3 -57.15 -19.54 -22.31
C LYS A 3 -55.64 -19.54 -22.32
N PHE A 4 -55.04 -18.36 -22.40
CA PHE A 4 -53.62 -18.18 -22.09
C PHE A 4 -53.42 -18.40 -20.61
N LYS A 5 -52.82 -19.53 -20.24
CA LYS A 5 -52.20 -19.72 -18.93
C LYS A 5 -50.96 -18.85 -18.86
N ASN A 6 -51.03 -17.80 -18.07
CA ASN A 6 -49.88 -17.04 -17.66
C ASN A 6 -48.93 -17.94 -16.88
N ILE A 7 -47.95 -18.47 -17.56
CA ILE A 7 -46.78 -19.02 -16.91
C ILE A 7 -45.97 -17.79 -16.49
N PHE A 8 -46.20 -17.34 -15.26
CA PHE A 8 -45.26 -16.51 -14.55
C PHE A 8 -43.99 -17.35 -14.34
N LEU A 9 -43.12 -17.32 -15.35
CA LEU A 9 -41.73 -17.73 -15.18
C LEU A 9 -41.12 -16.67 -14.28
N SER A 10 -41.30 -16.83 -12.97
CA SER A 10 -40.47 -16.15 -12.00
C SER A 10 -39.04 -16.61 -12.26
N VAL A 11 -38.36 -15.90 -13.16
CA VAL A 11 -36.94 -15.85 -13.21
C VAL A 11 -36.53 -15.27 -11.85
N LEU A 12 -36.44 -16.14 -10.87
CA LEU A 12 -35.60 -15.92 -9.70
C LEU A 12 -34.21 -15.68 -10.29
N LEU A 13 -33.97 -14.43 -10.66
CA LEU A 13 -32.63 -13.89 -10.70
C LEU A 13 -32.13 -14.06 -9.27
N PHE A 14 -31.61 -15.25 -8.96
CA PHE A 14 -30.61 -15.40 -7.97
C PHE A 14 -29.47 -14.52 -8.49
N SER A 15 -29.56 -13.21 -8.22
CA SER A 15 -28.39 -12.42 -8.00
C SER A 15 -27.66 -13.13 -6.84
N PHE A 16 -26.94 -14.18 -7.18
CA PHE A 16 -25.72 -14.50 -6.51
C PHE A 16 -24.88 -13.22 -6.68
N ILE A 17 -25.15 -12.25 -5.82
CA ILE A 17 -24.10 -11.43 -5.29
C ILE A 17 -23.26 -12.46 -4.56
N ALA A 18 -22.45 -13.21 -5.32
CA ALA A 18 -21.20 -13.66 -4.83
C ALA A 18 -20.57 -12.36 -4.33
N SER A 19 -20.73 -12.07 -3.04
CA SER A 19 -19.71 -11.40 -2.30
C SER A 19 -18.50 -12.23 -2.65
N ILE A 20 -17.78 -11.78 -3.67
CA ILE A 20 -16.43 -12.21 -3.94
C ILE A 20 -15.72 -11.69 -2.70
N ASN A 21 -15.82 -12.48 -1.61
CA ASN A 21 -14.77 -12.51 -0.64
C ASN A 21 -13.57 -12.85 -1.52
N SER A 22 -12.82 -11.86 -1.91
CA SER A 22 -11.53 -12.06 -2.53
C SER A 22 -10.71 -12.75 -1.46
N PHE A 23 -10.80 -14.10 -1.43
CA PHE A 23 -9.89 -14.88 -0.65
C PHE A 23 -8.53 -14.57 -1.25
N SER A 24 -7.76 -13.75 -0.54
CA SER A 24 -6.37 -13.56 -0.92
C SER A 24 -5.69 -14.91 -0.72
N GLU A 25 -5.04 -15.39 -1.76
CA GLU A 25 -4.22 -16.60 -1.65
C GLU A 25 -3.04 -16.28 -0.73
N THR A 26 -2.75 -17.20 0.20
CA THR A 26 -1.63 -17.04 1.12
C THR A 26 -0.40 -17.71 0.51
N ILE A 27 0.67 -16.95 0.29
CA ILE A 27 1.94 -17.45 -0.26
C ILE A 27 3.11 -17.08 0.64
N ASP A 28 4.14 -17.93 0.70
CA ASP A 28 5.38 -17.61 1.40
C ASP A 28 6.28 -16.77 0.49
N VAL A 29 6.85 -15.68 1.01
CA VAL A 29 7.72 -14.78 0.25
C VAL A 29 8.90 -15.49 -0.42
N LYS A 30 9.44 -16.55 0.20
CA LYS A 30 10.56 -17.35 -0.35
C LYS A 30 10.20 -18.06 -1.65
N ASP A 31 8.91 -18.31 -1.90
CA ASP A 31 8.40 -19.03 -3.07
C ASP A 31 8.05 -18.06 -4.22
N ILE A 32 8.21 -16.76 -3.99
CA ILE A 32 8.06 -15.73 -5.01
C ILE A 32 9.42 -15.49 -5.68
N HIS A 33 9.43 -15.51 -6.99
CA HIS A 33 10.63 -15.23 -7.80
C HIS A 33 10.42 -13.97 -8.63
N GLU A 34 11.41 -13.08 -8.59
CA GLU A 34 11.45 -11.91 -9.45
C GLU A 34 12.24 -12.21 -10.72
N GLN A 35 11.72 -11.83 -11.87
CA GLN A 35 12.37 -11.97 -13.16
C GLN A 35 12.13 -10.74 -14.03
N THR A 36 13.19 -10.20 -14.62
CA THR A 36 13.08 -9.12 -15.59
C THR A 36 12.58 -9.65 -16.93
N VAL A 37 11.39 -9.21 -17.36
CA VAL A 37 10.78 -9.55 -18.64
C VAL A 37 10.55 -8.26 -19.43
N LYS A 38 11.20 -8.11 -20.57
CA LYS A 38 11.11 -6.90 -21.42
C LYS A 38 11.44 -5.60 -20.65
N ASN A 39 12.52 -5.61 -19.86
CA ASN A 39 12.96 -4.51 -18.99
C ASN A 39 11.98 -4.11 -17.88
N VAL A 40 11.08 -5.01 -17.49
CA VAL A 40 10.17 -4.84 -16.37
C VAL A 40 10.33 -6.01 -15.41
N ASP A 41 10.55 -5.72 -14.13
CA ASP A 41 10.66 -6.74 -13.10
C ASP A 41 9.26 -7.25 -12.74
N ARG A 42 9.07 -8.56 -12.86
CA ARG A 42 7.81 -9.25 -12.61
C ARG A 42 7.99 -10.34 -11.57
N HIS A 43 6.96 -10.54 -10.79
CA HIS A 43 6.93 -11.56 -9.75
C HIS A 43 6.17 -12.80 -10.22
N PHE A 44 6.72 -13.97 -9.93
CA PHE A 44 6.20 -15.27 -10.29
C PHE A 44 6.06 -16.15 -9.04
N TYR A 45 5.04 -16.99 -9.05
CA TYR A 45 4.82 -18.03 -8.06
C TYR A 45 4.50 -19.34 -8.78
N GLN A 46 5.20 -20.44 -8.45
CA GLN A 46 5.05 -21.74 -9.11
C GLN A 46 5.15 -21.69 -10.66
N GLY A 47 6.03 -20.81 -11.17
CA GLY A 47 6.24 -20.63 -12.61
C GLY A 47 5.16 -19.81 -13.32
N GLN A 48 4.14 -19.32 -12.61
CA GLN A 48 3.10 -18.46 -13.17
C GLN A 48 3.31 -17.00 -12.72
N VAL A 49 3.01 -16.06 -13.62
CA VAL A 49 3.02 -14.64 -13.29
C VAL A 49 1.94 -14.34 -12.27
N LEU A 50 2.28 -13.66 -11.18
CA LEU A 50 1.32 -13.28 -10.16
C LEU A 50 0.31 -12.28 -10.72
N ASN A 51 -0.99 -12.53 -10.48
CA ASN A 51 -2.06 -11.65 -10.89
C ASN A 51 -3.25 -11.81 -9.93
N GLY A 52 -3.63 -10.73 -9.24
CA GLY A 52 -4.64 -10.74 -8.19
C GLY A 52 -4.09 -10.35 -6.83
N THR A 53 -4.87 -10.58 -5.78
CA THR A 53 -4.55 -10.19 -4.41
C THR A 53 -4.03 -11.37 -3.60
N TYR A 54 -2.94 -11.13 -2.86
CA TYR A 54 -2.24 -12.16 -2.08
C TYR A 54 -1.90 -11.67 -0.68
N ASP A 55 -1.92 -12.61 0.28
CA ASP A 55 -1.32 -12.45 1.59
C ASP A 55 0.08 -13.09 1.58
N VAL A 56 1.10 -12.27 1.43
CA VAL A 56 2.48 -12.73 1.39
C VAL A 56 3.03 -12.83 2.80
N ILE A 57 3.33 -14.04 3.27
CA ILE A 57 3.89 -14.30 4.59
C ILE A 57 5.41 -14.22 4.55
N ILE A 58 5.98 -13.49 5.50
CA ILE A 58 7.42 -13.31 5.67
C ILE A 58 7.86 -14.14 6.88
N LYS A 59 8.34 -15.37 6.64
CA LYS A 59 8.90 -16.22 7.69
C LYS A 59 10.36 -15.97 7.96
N ASP A 60 11.10 -15.59 6.92
CA ASP A 60 12.53 -15.30 6.98
C ASP A 60 12.81 -13.96 6.29
N PRO A 61 13.01 -12.87 7.06
CA PRO A 61 13.24 -11.54 6.49
C PRO A 61 14.57 -11.42 5.72
N THR A 62 15.47 -12.40 5.83
CA THR A 62 16.74 -12.40 5.07
C THR A 62 16.57 -12.90 3.63
N LYS A 63 15.45 -13.54 3.33
CA LYS A 63 15.14 -14.12 2.01
C LYS A 63 14.13 -13.32 1.20
N LEU A 64 14.09 -12.02 1.45
CA LEU A 64 13.15 -11.15 0.75
C LEU A 64 13.53 -10.97 -0.73
N THR A 65 12.61 -11.32 -1.59
CA THR A 65 12.62 -10.99 -3.03
C THR A 65 11.88 -9.68 -3.33
N PHE A 66 11.19 -9.12 -2.34
CA PHE A 66 10.54 -7.81 -2.44
C PHE A 66 11.49 -6.67 -2.13
N ASN A 67 11.20 -5.49 -2.67
CA ASN A 67 11.79 -4.25 -2.17
C ASN A 67 11.55 -4.12 -0.66
N SER A 68 12.63 -4.16 0.13
CA SER A 68 12.62 -4.13 1.60
C SER A 68 11.92 -2.89 2.19
N ASN A 69 11.69 -1.86 1.38
CA ASN A 69 11.08 -0.60 1.81
C ASN A 69 9.57 -0.52 1.57
N ILE A 70 8.96 -1.60 1.07
CA ILE A 70 7.52 -1.60 0.70
C ILE A 70 6.59 -1.20 1.85
N CYS A 71 6.98 -1.48 3.10
CA CYS A 71 6.17 -1.24 4.30
C CYS A 71 6.65 -0.06 5.16
N ASP A 72 7.62 0.72 4.74
CA ASP A 72 8.25 1.81 5.54
C ASP A 72 8.61 1.39 6.99
N ASN A 73 8.83 0.10 7.21
CA ASN A 73 9.18 -0.51 8.49
C ASN A 73 10.30 -1.54 8.27
N PRO A 74 11.13 -1.81 9.28
CA PRO A 74 12.08 -2.91 9.18
C PRO A 74 11.34 -4.23 8.89
N MET A 75 11.73 -4.92 7.83
CA MET A 75 11.04 -6.16 7.40
C MET A 75 11.07 -7.25 8.48
N SER A 76 12.04 -7.19 9.41
CA SER A 76 12.06 -8.08 10.60
C SER A 76 10.85 -7.92 11.52
N THR A 77 10.09 -6.83 11.40
CA THR A 77 8.87 -6.59 12.18
C THR A 77 7.61 -6.97 11.42
N VAL A 78 7.70 -7.16 10.10
CA VAL A 78 6.58 -7.46 9.21
C VAL A 78 6.39 -8.98 9.11
N LYS A 79 5.18 -9.45 9.39
CA LYS A 79 4.78 -10.86 9.24
C LYS A 79 4.06 -11.11 7.92
N THR A 80 3.15 -10.23 7.57
CA THR A 80 2.28 -10.41 6.39
C THR A 80 2.18 -9.11 5.60
N VAL A 81 2.27 -9.22 4.28
CA VAL A 81 1.99 -8.14 3.33
C VAL A 81 0.78 -8.53 2.51
N HIS A 82 -0.30 -7.79 2.65
CA HIS A 82 -1.45 -7.86 1.76
C HIS A 82 -1.17 -6.97 0.55
N VAL A 83 -1.17 -7.56 -0.65
CA VAL A 83 -0.73 -6.88 -1.87
C VAL A 83 -1.45 -7.41 -3.10
N GLU A 84 -1.77 -6.53 -4.03
CA GLU A 84 -2.25 -6.90 -5.36
C GLU A 84 -1.10 -6.88 -6.37
N PHE A 85 -1.07 -7.89 -7.23
CA PHE A 85 -0.20 -7.92 -8.40
C PHE A 85 -1.04 -7.77 -9.67
N VAL A 86 -0.55 -6.99 -10.60
CA VAL A 86 -1.12 -6.85 -11.95
C VAL A 86 -0.06 -7.27 -12.95
N ASN A 87 -0.26 -8.43 -13.58
CA ASN A 87 0.73 -9.02 -14.50
C ASN A 87 2.14 -9.13 -13.89
N GLY A 88 2.23 -9.55 -12.63
CA GLY A 88 3.47 -9.70 -11.89
C GLY A 88 4.06 -8.41 -11.32
N ILE A 89 3.45 -7.27 -11.55
CA ILE A 89 3.90 -5.97 -11.04
C ILE A 89 3.10 -5.63 -9.78
N ILE A 90 3.79 -5.19 -8.72
CA ILE A 90 3.16 -4.77 -7.47
C ILE A 90 2.30 -3.53 -7.73
N ASN A 91 1.03 -3.60 -7.33
CA ASN A 91 0.17 -2.44 -7.26
C ASN A 91 0.40 -1.70 -5.93
N TYR A 92 1.24 -0.69 -5.95
CA TYR A 92 1.59 0.09 -4.75
C TYR A 92 0.40 0.84 -4.12
N ARG A 93 -0.76 0.86 -4.77
CA ARG A 93 -1.99 1.49 -4.24
C ARG A 93 -2.82 0.59 -3.31
N THR A 94 -2.42 -0.67 -3.13
CA THR A 94 -3.23 -1.69 -2.42
C THR A 94 -2.43 -2.42 -1.33
N ILE A 95 -1.36 -1.81 -0.82
CA ILE A 95 -0.47 -2.45 0.14
C ILE A 95 -0.97 -2.26 1.56
N GLN A 96 -1.02 -3.36 2.32
CA GLN A 96 -1.16 -3.33 3.78
C GLN A 96 -0.12 -4.28 4.40
N CYS A 97 0.58 -3.81 5.43
CA CYS A 97 1.60 -4.60 6.10
C CYS A 97 1.22 -4.81 7.57
N TYR A 98 1.36 -6.03 8.05
CA TYR A 98 1.00 -6.43 9.40
C TYR A 98 2.18 -7.01 10.17
N SER A 99 2.24 -6.73 11.46
CA SER A 99 3.24 -7.25 12.39
C SER A 99 2.95 -8.70 12.79
N TYR A 100 3.87 -9.32 13.54
CA TYR A 100 3.65 -10.63 14.16
C TYR A 100 2.51 -10.64 15.17
N SER A 101 2.15 -9.50 15.77
CA SER A 101 0.97 -9.33 16.62
C SER A 101 -0.30 -8.97 15.85
N ASN A 102 -0.28 -9.05 14.52
CA ASN A 102 -1.35 -8.64 13.60
C ASN A 102 -1.72 -7.13 13.69
N SER A 103 -0.83 -6.29 14.22
CA SER A 103 -1.01 -4.84 14.20
C SER A 103 -0.69 -4.31 12.81
N LEU A 104 -1.51 -3.38 12.29
CA LEU A 104 -1.24 -2.68 11.05
C LEU A 104 0.00 -1.81 11.20
N LEU A 105 0.99 -2.00 10.32
CA LEU A 105 2.24 -1.23 10.29
C LEU A 105 2.29 -0.23 9.14
N PHE A 106 1.58 -0.53 8.06
CA PHE A 106 1.58 0.30 6.86
C PHE A 106 0.31 0.04 6.04
N GLU A 107 -0.22 1.07 5.43
CA GLU A 107 -1.30 0.96 4.46
C GLU A 107 -1.21 2.03 3.38
N THR A 108 -1.75 1.73 2.21
CA THR A 108 -2.00 2.70 1.14
C THR A 108 -3.50 2.90 0.95
N ILE A 109 -3.91 4.14 0.73
CA ILE A 109 -5.30 4.56 0.58
C ILE A 109 -5.43 5.33 -0.74
N ASN A 110 -6.28 4.84 -1.63
CA ASN A 110 -6.63 5.57 -2.84
C ASN A 110 -7.62 6.68 -2.52
N ASN A 111 -7.35 7.87 -2.98
CA ASN A 111 -8.23 9.03 -2.86
C ASN A 111 -9.12 9.14 -4.11
N LEU A 112 -10.26 9.83 -3.99
CA LEU A 112 -11.23 9.99 -5.08
C LEU A 112 -10.69 10.75 -6.29
N ASP A 113 -9.69 11.61 -6.09
CA ASP A 113 -9.04 12.46 -7.11
C ASP A 113 -7.86 11.76 -7.81
N SER A 114 -7.74 10.44 -7.72
CA SER A 114 -6.65 9.63 -8.24
C SER A 114 -5.29 9.85 -7.56
N THR A 115 -5.20 10.69 -6.54
CA THR A 115 -4.04 10.74 -5.63
C THR A 115 -4.06 9.56 -4.70
N PHE A 116 -2.99 9.29 -3.96
CA PHE A 116 -3.02 8.31 -2.89
C PHE A 116 -2.20 8.74 -1.68
N THR A 117 -2.57 8.17 -0.54
CA THR A 117 -1.92 8.42 0.74
C THR A 117 -1.37 7.11 1.26
N ALA A 118 -0.12 7.10 1.73
CA ALA A 118 0.42 5.99 2.49
C ALA A 118 0.59 6.40 3.96
N LYS A 119 0.28 5.50 4.88
CA LYS A 119 0.41 5.71 6.32
C LYS A 119 1.28 4.64 6.93
N SER A 120 2.20 5.04 7.76
CA SER A 120 3.11 4.17 8.50
C SER A 120 2.83 4.28 10.00
N TYR A 121 2.82 3.14 10.68
CA TYR A 121 2.51 3.01 12.10
C TYR A 121 3.67 2.31 12.82
N ASP A 122 3.80 2.52 14.13
CA ASP A 122 4.68 1.69 14.94
C ASP A 122 3.99 0.36 15.36
N THR A 123 4.71 -0.50 16.03
CA THR A 123 4.21 -1.81 16.49
C THR A 123 3.07 -1.71 17.51
N SER A 124 2.80 -0.51 18.05
CA SER A 124 1.66 -0.20 18.90
C SER A 124 0.51 0.47 18.13
N SER A 125 0.52 0.40 16.80
CA SER A 125 -0.47 1.00 15.89
C SER A 125 -0.61 2.52 15.99
N ARG A 126 0.43 3.22 16.49
CA ARG A 126 0.43 4.68 16.54
C ARG A 126 0.97 5.22 15.22
N LEU A 127 0.25 6.19 14.65
CA LEU A 127 0.63 6.84 13.39
C LEU A 127 2.01 7.51 13.54
N ARG A 128 2.92 7.18 12.61
CA ARG A 128 4.29 7.69 12.58
C ARG A 128 4.54 8.62 11.41
N ARG A 129 4.06 8.24 10.22
CA ARG A 129 4.23 9.03 9.01
C ARG A 129 3.00 8.96 8.13
N VAL A 130 2.79 10.04 7.39
CA VAL A 130 1.82 10.11 6.29
C VAL A 130 2.57 10.63 5.07
N PHE A 131 2.48 9.88 3.98
CA PHE A 131 3.05 10.22 2.67
C PHE A 131 1.90 10.53 1.73
N ASN A 132 1.93 11.65 1.06
CA ASN A 132 0.94 12.00 0.06
C ASN A 132 1.59 12.02 -1.33
N TYR A 133 0.93 11.41 -2.29
CA TYR A 133 1.37 11.27 -3.67
C TYR A 133 0.32 11.86 -4.60
N ASP A 134 0.77 12.48 -5.69
CA ASP A 134 -0.10 12.90 -6.77
C ASP A 134 -0.52 11.71 -7.66
N SER A 135 -1.37 12.00 -8.65
CA SER A 135 -1.87 10.99 -9.60
C SER A 135 -0.77 10.36 -10.47
N SER A 136 0.40 11.00 -10.59
CA SER A 136 1.57 10.50 -11.32
C SER A 136 2.54 9.69 -10.45
N PHE A 137 2.16 9.34 -9.21
CA PHE A 137 3.00 8.67 -8.21
C PHE A 137 4.20 9.49 -7.72
N SER A 138 4.16 10.81 -7.91
CA SER A 138 5.17 11.68 -7.35
C SER A 138 4.84 12.05 -5.91
N LEU A 139 5.81 11.87 -5.01
CA LEU A 139 5.66 12.28 -3.62
C LEU A 139 5.54 13.80 -3.52
N THR A 140 4.47 14.26 -2.87
CA THR A 140 4.17 15.69 -2.69
C THR A 140 4.51 16.20 -1.30
N ASN A 141 4.27 15.39 -0.28
CA ASN A 141 4.66 15.73 1.09
C ASN A 141 4.76 14.51 2.00
N ILE A 142 5.48 14.69 3.10
CA ILE A 142 5.59 13.74 4.21
C ILE A 142 5.28 14.50 5.50
N SER A 143 4.39 13.95 6.32
CA SER A 143 4.16 14.36 7.70
C SER A 143 4.72 13.30 8.64
N THR A 144 5.55 13.68 9.61
CA THR A 144 6.08 12.80 10.65
C THR A 144 5.54 13.25 12.01
N PHE A 145 5.18 12.29 12.87
CA PHE A 145 4.52 12.56 14.13
C PHE A 145 5.37 12.11 15.33
N TYR A 146 5.27 12.82 16.44
CA TYR A 146 5.74 12.36 17.75
C TYR A 146 4.96 11.11 18.19
N LEU A 147 5.49 10.38 19.17
CA LEU A 147 4.76 9.25 19.77
C LEU A 147 3.44 9.64 20.44
N SER A 148 3.31 10.89 20.82
CA SER A 148 2.12 11.50 21.42
C SER A 148 1.08 11.95 20.39
N GLY A 149 1.41 11.88 19.09
CA GLY A 149 0.50 12.15 17.96
C GLY A 149 0.59 13.56 17.37
N GLU A 150 1.35 14.48 17.96
CA GLU A 150 1.53 15.82 17.41
C GLU A 150 2.49 15.77 16.20
N LEU A 151 2.31 16.72 15.28
CA LEU A 151 3.19 16.86 14.12
C LEU A 151 4.60 17.25 14.59
N PHE A 152 5.59 16.42 14.22
CA PHE A 152 7.00 16.65 14.47
C PHE A 152 7.68 17.36 13.31
N GLU A 153 7.42 16.88 12.08
CA GLU A 153 8.07 17.38 10.89
C GLU A 153 7.11 17.32 9.71
N PHE A 154 7.16 18.34 8.88
CA PHE A 154 6.46 18.37 7.59
C PHE A 154 7.46 18.68 6.50
N THR A 155 7.57 17.80 5.51
CA THR A 155 8.40 17.98 4.33
C THR A 155 7.52 18.08 3.10
N SER A 156 7.63 19.17 2.35
CA SER A 156 6.98 19.36 1.06
C SER A 156 7.98 19.26 -0.09
N TYR A 157 7.52 18.72 -1.22
CA TYR A 157 8.29 18.52 -2.44
C TYR A 157 7.69 19.35 -3.56
N ASP A 158 8.38 20.38 -3.98
CA ASP A 158 8.07 21.11 -5.21
C ASP A 158 8.84 20.47 -6.36
N ASN A 159 8.23 19.50 -7.01
CA ASN A 159 8.86 18.76 -8.09
C ASN A 159 9.13 19.64 -9.32
N LYS A 160 8.34 20.69 -9.54
CA LYS A 160 8.52 21.63 -10.66
C LYS A 160 9.77 22.50 -10.49
N ASN A 161 9.98 23.04 -9.30
CA ASN A 161 11.13 23.90 -8.99
C ASN A 161 12.30 23.11 -8.37
N LYS A 162 12.15 21.79 -8.22
CA LYS A 162 13.13 20.89 -7.57
C LYS A 162 13.53 21.35 -6.16
N LEU A 163 12.55 21.82 -5.40
CA LEU A 163 12.73 22.27 -4.03
C LEU A 163 12.15 21.28 -3.03
N ILE A 164 12.84 21.11 -1.91
CA ILE A 164 12.39 20.37 -0.75
C ILE A 164 12.41 21.32 0.44
N VAL A 165 11.27 21.50 1.08
CA VAL A 165 11.14 22.35 2.27
C VAL A 165 10.74 21.47 3.44
N THR A 166 11.58 21.44 4.47
CA THR A 166 11.30 20.72 5.72
C THR A 166 11.09 21.69 6.85
N THR A 167 9.95 21.57 7.54
CA THR A 167 9.59 22.36 8.72
C THR A 167 9.52 21.45 9.93
N GLU A 168 10.34 21.70 10.94
CA GLU A 168 10.31 21.00 12.23
C GLU A 168 9.45 21.79 13.24
N TYR A 169 8.65 21.09 14.03
CA TYR A 169 7.76 21.65 15.06
C TYR A 169 8.15 21.13 16.45
N ASN A 170 7.90 21.92 17.47
CA ASN A 170 7.90 21.44 18.86
C ASN A 170 6.53 20.82 19.21
N LYS A 171 6.40 20.21 20.38
CA LYS A 171 5.14 19.61 20.86
C LYS A 171 4.00 20.63 21.01
N ASP A 172 4.31 21.89 21.20
CA ASP A 172 3.34 23.00 21.28
C ASP A 172 2.92 23.53 19.90
N LYS A 173 3.30 22.79 18.83
CA LYS A 173 3.01 23.10 17.41
C LYS A 173 3.66 24.39 16.89
N ASN A 174 4.63 24.95 17.61
CA ASN A 174 5.39 26.10 17.14
C ASN A 174 6.52 25.61 16.20
N ILE A 175 6.82 26.42 15.17
CA ILE A 175 7.92 26.15 14.25
C ILE A 175 9.24 26.28 15.02
N LYS A 176 10.02 25.23 15.01
CA LYS A 176 11.35 25.16 15.59
C LYS A 176 12.44 25.48 14.56
N LYS A 177 12.28 24.99 13.34
CA LYS A 177 13.26 25.13 12.27
C LYS A 177 12.64 24.96 10.90
N ILE A 178 13.15 25.69 9.92
CA ILE A 178 12.85 25.49 8.49
C ILE A 178 14.18 25.25 7.76
N LYS A 179 14.20 24.25 6.89
CA LYS A 179 15.31 23.94 5.99
C LYS A 179 14.79 23.88 4.57
N THR A 180 15.55 24.43 3.65
CA THR A 180 15.24 24.36 2.21
C THR A 180 16.43 23.76 1.47
N PHE A 181 16.16 22.76 0.64
CA PHE A 181 17.16 22.07 -0.16
C PHE A 181 16.77 22.15 -1.63
N LYS A 182 17.77 22.31 -2.49
CA LYS A 182 17.58 22.13 -3.92
C LYS A 182 17.90 20.69 -4.27
N LYS A 183 16.98 20.00 -4.94
CA LYS A 183 17.23 18.64 -5.42
C LYS A 183 18.30 18.71 -6.49
N SER A 184 19.47 18.11 -6.26
CA SER A 184 20.49 17.93 -7.31
C SER A 184 19.92 17.11 -8.45
N VAL A 185 20.25 17.47 -9.67
CA VAL A 185 19.87 16.75 -10.90
C VAL A 185 20.63 15.45 -10.99
#